data_b3538313d0a6b162460cb5304a788fa5
#
_entry.id   b3538313d0a6b162460cb5304a788fa5
#
_cell.length_a   1.000
_cell.length_b   1.000
_cell.length_c   1.000
_cell.angle_alpha   90.00
_cell.angle_beta   90.00
_cell.angle_gamma   90.00
#
_symmetry.space_group_name_H-M   'P 1'
#
loop_
_entity.id
_entity.type
_entity.pdbx_description
1 polymer ?
#
loop_
_entity_poly.entity_id
_entity_poly.type
_entity_poly.pdbx_seq_one_letter_code
_entity_poly.pdbx_strand_id
1 'polypeptide(L)'
;MRIFLCGGGNGKEIKEATIKFGNLIDKSKPLLYIPLAMKSEKYDSCLEWIKEEMNIIGVNNIDMVTSGEDLYKKNFDNYSAIYIGGGNTYKLLRDIKKNNCFDKIKRYIDNDGIVFGGSAGAIIFGKDIDTCKYEDDNSIIGLKDTSGFDVLSGYSLLCHYNDNIVKTENNINYLKGYSIGRKVIYLPEEDTIFIDSNDIELIGNKEYLLFENGNMQVITVTENNR
;
A
#
# COMPACT_ATOMS: atom_id res chain seq x y z
N MET A 1 -7.92 -7.49 11.79
CA MET A 1 -7.51 -6.44 10.82
C MET A 1 -7.83 -6.90 9.40
N ARG A 2 -8.20 -5.97 8.51
CA ARG A 2 -8.46 -6.26 7.09
C ARG A 2 -7.73 -5.25 6.22
N ILE A 3 -6.70 -5.72 5.51
CA ILE A 3 -5.77 -4.85 4.79
C ILE A 3 -5.55 -5.38 3.37
N PHE A 4 -5.71 -4.52 2.38
CA PHE A 4 -5.38 -4.78 0.98
C PHE A 4 -4.09 -4.03 0.64
N LEU A 5 -3.08 -4.75 0.18
CA LEU A 5 -1.78 -4.21 -0.22
C LEU A 5 -1.61 -4.43 -1.73
N CYS A 6 -1.99 -3.41 -2.52
CA CYS A 6 -1.98 -3.46 -3.97
C CYS A 6 -0.61 -3.05 -4.54
N GLY A 7 -0.13 -3.78 -5.53
CA GLY A 7 1.16 -3.55 -6.17
C GLY A 7 1.26 -2.28 -7.02
N GLY A 8 0.14 -1.58 -7.27
CA GLY A 8 0.16 -0.29 -7.97
C GLY A 8 -0.79 -0.16 -9.15
N GLY A 9 -1.44 -1.25 -9.56
CA GLY A 9 -2.39 -1.25 -10.66
C GLY A 9 -3.65 -0.42 -10.39
N ASN A 10 -4.45 -0.27 -11.41
CA ASN A 10 -5.67 0.55 -11.39
C ASN A 10 -6.79 -0.10 -12.21
N GLY A 11 -8.03 0.34 -11.98
CA GLY A 11 -9.19 -0.01 -12.79
C GLY A 11 -9.37 -1.50 -13.02
N LYS A 12 -9.16 -1.94 -14.27
CA LYS A 12 -9.38 -3.34 -14.67
C LYS A 12 -8.32 -4.30 -14.11
N GLU A 13 -7.13 -3.81 -13.86
CA GLU A 13 -6.00 -4.63 -13.41
C GLU A 13 -6.22 -5.17 -12.00
N ILE A 14 -6.80 -4.36 -11.12
CA ILE A 14 -7.07 -4.70 -9.72
C ILE A 14 -8.56 -4.90 -9.42
N LYS A 15 -9.38 -5.11 -10.45
CA LYS A 15 -10.85 -5.17 -10.32
C LYS A 15 -11.32 -6.18 -9.29
N GLU A 16 -10.70 -7.36 -9.21
CA GLU A 16 -11.06 -8.40 -8.25
C GLU A 16 -10.85 -7.93 -6.81
N ALA A 17 -9.68 -7.33 -6.52
CA ALA A 17 -9.37 -6.75 -5.21
C ALA A 17 -10.33 -5.61 -4.85
N THR A 18 -10.63 -4.72 -5.82
CA THR A 18 -11.58 -3.61 -5.63
C THR A 18 -12.99 -4.12 -5.31
N ILE A 19 -13.48 -5.15 -6.01
CA ILE A 19 -14.78 -5.76 -5.74
C ILE A 19 -14.81 -6.40 -4.34
N LYS A 20 -13.78 -7.15 -3.97
CA LYS A 20 -13.66 -7.77 -2.65
C LYS A 20 -13.65 -6.69 -1.56
N PHE A 21 -12.87 -5.62 -1.74
CA PHE A 21 -12.88 -4.45 -0.85
C PHE A 21 -14.30 -3.85 -0.71
N GLY A 22 -15.00 -3.63 -1.84
CA GLY A 22 -16.35 -3.10 -1.88
C GLY A 22 -17.41 -3.95 -1.18
N ASN A 23 -17.18 -5.26 -1.08
CA ASN A 23 -18.08 -6.20 -0.38
C ASN A 23 -17.87 -6.18 1.15
N LEU A 24 -16.74 -5.66 1.63
CA LEU A 24 -16.41 -5.61 3.06
C LEU A 24 -16.77 -4.29 3.72
N ILE A 25 -16.98 -3.22 2.96
CA ILE A 25 -17.18 -1.87 3.48
C ILE A 25 -18.65 -1.47 3.57
N ASP A 26 -18.98 -0.62 4.53
CA ASP A 26 -20.30 0.02 4.65
C ASP A 26 -20.39 1.24 3.70
N LYS A 27 -21.00 1.06 2.52
CA LYS A 27 -21.09 2.09 1.50
C LYS A 27 -22.00 3.28 1.87
N SER A 28 -22.71 3.21 3.00
CA SER A 28 -23.48 4.34 3.53
C SER A 28 -22.59 5.40 4.20
N LYS A 29 -21.37 5.00 4.61
CA LYS A 29 -20.36 5.88 5.18
C LYS A 29 -19.38 6.38 4.13
N PRO A 30 -18.75 7.55 4.32
CA PRO A 30 -17.70 8.02 3.42
C PRO A 30 -16.46 7.11 3.46
N LEU A 31 -15.71 7.06 2.35
CA LEU A 31 -14.35 6.54 2.29
C LEU A 31 -13.37 7.65 2.65
N LEU A 32 -12.43 7.40 3.55
CA LEU A 32 -11.33 8.32 3.83
C LEU A 32 -10.19 8.08 2.85
N TYR A 33 -9.86 9.09 2.05
CA TYR A 33 -8.76 9.01 1.09
C TYR A 33 -7.56 9.83 1.56
N ILE A 34 -6.37 9.18 1.55
CA ILE A 34 -5.10 9.74 2.00
C ILE A 34 -4.11 9.80 0.82
N PRO A 35 -4.01 10.93 0.08
CA PRO A 35 -3.08 11.11 -1.04
C PRO A 35 -1.73 11.67 -0.60
N LEU A 36 -1.34 11.58 0.67
CA LEU A 36 -0.18 12.29 1.23
C LEU A 36 1.18 11.89 0.64
N ALA A 37 1.25 10.77 -0.12
CA ALA A 37 2.43 10.42 -0.92
C ALA A 37 2.65 11.38 -2.09
N MET A 38 1.60 12.00 -2.60
CA MET A 38 1.65 12.93 -3.74
C MET A 38 1.99 14.36 -3.29
N LYS A 39 2.43 15.19 -4.24
CA LYS A 39 2.56 16.63 -4.02
C LYS A 39 1.17 17.27 -4.00
N SER A 40 1.00 18.36 -3.21
CA SER A 40 -0.30 19.03 -3.03
C SER A 40 -0.94 19.52 -4.34
N GLU A 41 -0.12 19.89 -5.32
CA GLU A 41 -0.58 20.36 -6.64
C GLU A 41 -1.28 19.25 -7.44
N LYS A 42 -1.17 18.00 -7.00
CA LYS A 42 -1.81 16.83 -7.62
C LYS A 42 -3.09 16.37 -6.92
N TYR A 43 -3.47 16.98 -5.79
CA TYR A 43 -4.58 16.47 -4.98
C TYR A 43 -5.92 16.49 -5.71
N ASP A 44 -6.19 17.48 -6.55
CA ASP A 44 -7.43 17.52 -7.35
C ASP A 44 -7.48 16.32 -8.32
N SER A 45 -6.39 16.04 -9.04
CA SER A 45 -6.33 14.87 -9.92
C SER A 45 -6.36 13.54 -9.16
N CYS A 46 -5.82 13.50 -7.94
CA CYS A 46 -5.93 12.32 -7.07
C CYS A 46 -7.38 12.07 -6.64
N LEU A 47 -8.13 13.14 -6.34
CA LEU A 47 -9.55 13.03 -5.98
C LEU A 47 -10.40 12.56 -7.16
N GLU A 48 -10.14 13.06 -8.36
CA GLU A 48 -10.81 12.59 -9.57
C GLU A 48 -10.54 11.11 -9.82
N TRP A 49 -9.26 10.72 -9.77
CA TRP A 49 -8.83 9.33 -9.94
C TRP A 49 -9.51 8.38 -8.95
N ILE A 50 -9.49 8.68 -7.65
CA ILE A 50 -10.08 7.76 -6.65
C ILE A 50 -11.60 7.67 -6.78
N LYS A 51 -12.28 8.73 -7.24
CA LYS A 51 -13.70 8.68 -7.54
C LYS A 51 -14.00 7.72 -8.69
N GLU A 52 -13.17 7.72 -9.74
CA GLU A 52 -13.32 6.80 -10.87
C GLU A 52 -13.09 5.36 -10.41
N GLU A 53 -12.01 5.10 -9.64
CA GLU A 53 -11.72 3.78 -9.10
C GLU A 53 -12.85 3.24 -8.21
N MET A 54 -13.35 4.04 -7.32
CA MET A 54 -14.37 3.65 -6.34
C MET A 54 -15.79 3.58 -6.95
N ASN A 55 -16.01 4.22 -8.08
CA ASN A 55 -17.29 4.13 -8.82
C ASN A 55 -17.59 2.68 -9.27
N ILE A 56 -16.56 1.87 -9.53
CA ILE A 56 -16.69 0.44 -9.88
C ILE A 56 -17.49 -0.34 -8.82
N ILE A 57 -17.38 0.07 -7.56
CA ILE A 57 -18.05 -0.56 -6.42
C ILE A 57 -19.19 0.30 -5.85
N GLY A 58 -19.54 1.40 -6.52
CA GLY A 58 -20.63 2.30 -6.13
C GLY A 58 -20.33 3.16 -4.89
N VAL A 59 -19.07 3.41 -4.57
CA VAL A 59 -18.66 4.34 -3.50
C VAL A 59 -18.45 5.72 -4.09
N ASN A 60 -19.36 6.65 -3.77
CA ASN A 60 -19.37 8.02 -4.32
C ASN A 60 -19.04 9.08 -3.27
N ASN A 61 -19.11 8.74 -1.97
CA ASN A 61 -18.83 9.67 -0.89
C ASN A 61 -17.38 9.48 -0.42
N ILE A 62 -16.49 10.38 -0.83
CA ILE A 62 -15.06 10.34 -0.54
C ILE A 62 -14.65 11.62 0.19
N ASP A 63 -14.09 11.46 1.38
CA ASP A 63 -13.49 12.55 2.16
C ASP A 63 -11.97 12.45 2.01
N MET A 64 -11.37 13.41 1.34
CA MET A 64 -9.93 13.44 1.07
C MET A 64 -9.23 14.36 2.06
N VAL A 65 -8.17 13.87 2.71
CA VAL A 65 -7.29 14.70 3.53
C VAL A 65 -6.26 15.43 2.66
N THR A 66 -5.91 16.63 3.08
CA THR A 66 -4.93 17.48 2.37
C THR A 66 -3.62 17.68 3.13
N SER A 67 -3.54 17.20 4.37
CA SER A 67 -2.33 17.25 5.19
C SER A 67 -2.34 16.19 6.28
N GLY A 68 -1.18 15.93 6.89
CA GLY A 68 -1.10 15.05 8.07
C GLY A 68 -1.83 15.63 9.30
N GLU A 69 -1.91 16.97 9.42
CA GLU A 69 -2.68 17.62 10.49
C GLU A 69 -4.19 17.39 10.29
N ASP A 70 -4.66 17.50 9.04
CA ASP A 70 -6.05 17.18 8.68
C ASP A 70 -6.36 15.71 8.99
N LEU A 71 -5.49 14.77 8.60
CA LEU A 71 -5.61 13.35 8.91
C LEU A 71 -5.72 13.10 10.42
N TYR A 72 -4.92 13.79 11.23
CA TYR A 72 -4.94 13.65 12.68
C TYR A 72 -6.30 14.01 13.29
N LYS A 73 -7.00 15.02 12.72
CA LYS A 73 -8.30 15.49 13.20
C LYS A 73 -9.47 14.57 12.84
N LYS A 74 -9.31 13.67 11.83
CA LYS A 74 -10.39 12.76 11.42
C LYS A 74 -10.67 11.71 12.49
N ASN A 75 -11.94 11.43 12.78
CA ASN A 75 -12.33 10.24 13.55
C ASN A 75 -12.57 9.08 12.57
N PHE A 76 -11.69 8.08 12.59
CA PHE A 76 -11.72 6.97 11.62
C PHE A 76 -12.98 6.09 11.72
N ASP A 77 -13.67 6.06 12.87
CA ASP A 77 -14.93 5.31 13.05
C ASP A 77 -16.09 5.86 12.20
N ASN A 78 -15.95 7.10 11.75
CA ASN A 78 -16.95 7.73 10.88
C ASN A 78 -16.85 7.30 9.41
N TYR A 79 -15.83 6.53 9.06
CA TYR A 79 -15.55 6.13 7.68
C TYR A 79 -15.80 4.63 7.47
N SER A 80 -16.15 4.27 6.24
CA SER A 80 -16.32 2.89 5.82
C SER A 80 -15.00 2.14 5.79
N ALA A 81 -13.95 2.82 5.35
CA ALA A 81 -12.57 2.34 5.24
C ALA A 81 -11.61 3.52 5.02
N ILE A 82 -10.32 3.21 5.05
CA ILE A 82 -9.23 4.13 4.67
C ILE A 82 -8.60 3.63 3.37
N TYR A 83 -8.45 4.52 2.37
CA TYR A 83 -7.68 4.28 1.17
C TYR A 83 -6.42 5.16 1.19
N ILE A 84 -5.23 4.54 1.11
CA ILE A 84 -3.93 5.23 1.10
C ILE A 84 -3.34 5.12 -0.30
N GLY A 85 -3.21 6.27 -0.97
CA GLY A 85 -2.74 6.33 -2.36
C GLY A 85 -1.21 6.23 -2.51
N GLY A 86 -0.80 6.03 -3.76
CA GLY A 86 0.60 5.97 -4.18
C GLY A 86 1.29 7.33 -4.29
N GLY A 87 2.58 7.30 -4.63
CA GLY A 87 3.48 8.44 -4.78
C GLY A 87 4.80 8.20 -4.02
N ASN A 88 5.42 9.23 -3.47
CA ASN A 88 6.68 9.08 -2.73
C ASN A 88 6.45 8.48 -1.33
N THR A 89 6.96 7.28 -1.11
CA THR A 89 6.76 6.49 0.12
C THR A 89 7.40 7.15 1.34
N TYR A 90 8.59 7.74 1.18
CA TYR A 90 9.27 8.45 2.28
C TYR A 90 8.48 9.67 2.74
N LYS A 91 7.91 10.44 1.78
CA LYS A 91 7.04 11.58 2.09
C LYS A 91 5.79 11.13 2.85
N LEU A 92 5.13 10.09 2.40
CA LEU A 92 3.94 9.53 3.02
C LEU A 92 4.22 9.14 4.48
N LEU A 93 5.24 8.31 4.69
CA LEU A 93 5.56 7.81 6.04
C LEU A 93 6.02 8.94 6.97
N ARG A 94 6.81 9.91 6.46
CA ARG A 94 7.19 11.11 7.23
C ARG A 94 5.96 11.89 7.68
N ASP A 95 5.02 12.17 6.78
CA ASP A 95 3.86 12.99 7.07
C ASP A 95 2.91 12.27 8.05
N ILE A 96 2.79 10.95 7.97
CA ILE A 96 2.06 10.12 8.92
C ILE A 96 2.73 10.16 10.31
N LYS A 97 4.05 9.94 10.41
CA LYS A 97 4.78 9.91 11.68
C LYS A 97 4.86 11.30 12.33
N LYS A 98 5.21 12.33 11.56
CA LYS A 98 5.35 13.71 12.06
C LYS A 98 4.07 14.24 12.71
N ASN A 99 2.91 13.79 12.24
CA ASN A 99 1.61 14.27 12.71
C ASN A 99 0.94 13.30 13.69
N ASN A 100 1.67 12.36 14.28
CA ASN A 100 1.17 11.34 15.23
C ASN A 100 0.02 10.48 14.68
N CYS A 101 -0.04 10.33 13.35
CA CYS A 101 -1.07 9.50 12.70
C CYS A 101 -0.67 8.02 12.65
N PHE A 102 0.60 7.67 12.85
CA PHE A 102 1.07 6.29 12.79
C PHE A 102 0.35 5.40 13.80
N ASP A 103 0.39 5.73 15.07
CA ASP A 103 -0.29 4.96 16.14
C ASP A 103 -1.81 5.00 15.99
N LYS A 104 -2.34 6.07 15.39
CA LYS A 104 -3.77 6.20 15.14
C LYS A 104 -4.24 5.24 14.06
N ILE A 105 -3.51 5.12 12.95
CA ILE A 105 -3.76 4.13 11.90
C ILE A 105 -3.56 2.72 12.46
N LYS A 106 -2.48 2.50 13.23
CA LYS A 106 -2.23 1.21 13.85
C LYS A 106 -3.40 0.76 14.72
N ARG A 107 -3.88 1.61 15.62
CA ARG A 107 -5.06 1.30 16.45
C ARG A 107 -6.32 1.03 15.62
N TYR A 108 -6.51 1.75 14.51
CA TYR A 108 -7.65 1.52 13.63
C TYR A 108 -7.63 0.13 13.02
N ILE A 109 -6.49 -0.33 12.51
CA ILE A 109 -6.35 -1.68 11.95
C ILE A 109 -6.40 -2.77 13.04
N ASP A 110 -5.84 -2.52 14.21
CA ASP A 110 -5.91 -3.44 15.35
C ASP A 110 -7.37 -3.64 15.85
N ASN A 111 -8.26 -2.66 15.62
CA ASN A 111 -9.70 -2.69 15.89
C ASN A 111 -10.56 -3.06 14.67
N ASP A 112 -10.05 -3.95 13.82
CA ASP A 112 -10.74 -4.46 12.62
C ASP A 112 -11.10 -3.41 11.56
N GLY A 113 -10.43 -2.26 11.57
CA GLY A 113 -10.53 -1.26 10.53
C GLY A 113 -10.09 -1.83 9.18
N ILE A 114 -10.71 -1.33 8.10
CA ILE A 114 -10.43 -1.78 6.73
C ILE A 114 -9.56 -0.75 6.05
N VAL A 115 -8.42 -1.22 5.48
CA VAL A 115 -7.49 -0.35 4.76
C VAL A 115 -7.20 -0.92 3.38
N PHE A 116 -7.18 -0.05 2.37
CA PHE A 116 -6.64 -0.34 1.05
C PHE A 116 -5.43 0.55 0.80
N GLY A 117 -4.25 -0.02 0.64
CA GLY A 117 -3.01 0.68 0.29
C GLY A 117 -2.60 0.36 -1.14
N GLY A 118 -2.37 1.39 -1.97
CA GLY A 118 -1.84 1.24 -3.32
C GLY A 118 -0.40 1.74 -3.42
N SER A 119 0.52 0.97 -4.00
CA SER A 119 1.92 1.35 -4.21
C SER A 119 2.56 1.84 -2.90
N ALA A 120 2.97 3.12 -2.79
CA ALA A 120 3.50 3.70 -1.55
C ALA A 120 2.61 3.42 -0.34
N GLY A 121 1.28 3.48 -0.51
CA GLY A 121 0.29 3.15 0.52
C GLY A 121 0.31 1.68 0.95
N ALA A 122 0.78 0.77 0.10
CA ALA A 122 1.01 -0.63 0.44
C ALA A 122 2.39 -0.83 1.09
N ILE A 123 3.43 -0.20 0.56
CA ILE A 123 4.83 -0.35 1.02
C ILE A 123 4.98 0.02 2.50
N ILE A 124 4.27 1.06 2.99
CA ILE A 124 4.35 1.47 4.40
C ILE A 124 3.85 0.41 5.38
N PHE A 125 3.10 -0.60 4.92
CA PHE A 125 2.62 -1.71 5.75
C PHE A 125 3.65 -2.85 5.91
N GLY A 126 4.72 -2.85 5.14
CA GLY A 126 5.87 -3.73 5.36
C GLY A 126 6.64 -3.40 6.64
N LYS A 127 7.69 -4.19 6.92
CA LYS A 127 8.57 -3.99 8.08
C LYS A 127 9.31 -2.66 8.04
N ASP A 128 9.81 -2.29 6.88
CA ASP A 128 10.40 -0.98 6.59
C ASP A 128 10.19 -0.62 5.11
N ILE A 129 10.49 0.63 4.73
CA ILE A 129 10.26 1.14 3.39
C ILE A 129 11.54 1.33 2.56
N ASP A 130 12.70 0.93 3.04
CA ASP A 130 13.96 1.12 2.30
C ASP A 130 14.04 0.25 1.04
N THR A 131 13.11 -0.67 0.85
CA THR A 131 12.91 -1.41 -0.41
C THR A 131 12.73 -0.48 -1.60
N CYS A 132 12.07 0.69 -1.42
CA CYS A 132 11.77 1.64 -2.49
C CYS A 132 12.88 2.66 -2.77
N LYS A 133 14.10 2.44 -2.27
CA LYS A 133 15.22 3.39 -2.36
C LYS A 133 15.53 3.87 -3.79
N TYR A 134 15.33 3.03 -4.79
CA TYR A 134 15.54 3.39 -6.20
C TYR A 134 14.28 3.82 -6.95
N GLU A 135 13.13 3.71 -6.30
CA GLU A 135 11.86 4.22 -6.83
C GLU A 135 11.57 5.64 -6.34
N ASP A 136 11.90 5.91 -5.08
CA ASP A 136 11.56 7.14 -4.38
C ASP A 136 12.78 7.90 -3.87
N ASP A 137 12.73 9.22 -3.98
CA ASP A 137 13.81 10.09 -3.50
C ASP A 137 13.59 10.51 -2.05
N ASN A 138 14.49 10.04 -1.18
CA ASN A 138 14.54 10.47 0.24
C ASN A 138 15.49 11.65 0.49
N SER A 139 16.28 12.07 -0.50
CA SER A 139 17.31 13.11 -0.29
C SER A 139 16.73 14.45 0.16
N ILE A 140 15.55 14.80 -0.38
CA ILE A 140 14.80 16.03 -0.02
C ILE A 140 13.92 15.80 1.21
N ILE A 141 13.36 14.59 1.36
CA ILE A 141 12.44 14.26 2.45
C ILE A 141 13.18 14.12 3.77
N GLY A 142 14.35 13.48 3.77
CA GLY A 142 15.23 13.32 4.92
C GLY A 142 14.66 12.44 6.03
N LEU A 143 13.76 11.48 5.69
CA LEU A 143 13.22 10.55 6.67
C LEU A 143 14.32 9.61 7.17
N LYS A 144 14.49 9.56 8.50
CA LYS A 144 15.51 8.69 9.15
C LYS A 144 14.92 7.39 9.67
N ASP A 145 13.74 7.44 10.26
CA ASP A 145 13.04 6.25 10.75
C ASP A 145 12.12 5.72 9.65
N THR A 146 12.61 4.71 8.92
CA THR A 146 11.95 4.06 7.78
C THR A 146 11.11 2.84 8.19
N SER A 147 10.97 2.54 9.49
CA SER A 147 10.12 1.45 9.97
C SER A 147 8.66 1.64 9.57
N GLY A 148 8.05 0.61 8.98
CA GLY A 148 6.65 0.57 8.59
C GLY A 148 5.75 -0.02 9.68
N PHE A 149 4.53 -0.42 9.29
CA PHE A 149 3.54 -1.00 10.22
C PHE A 149 3.80 -2.48 10.56
N ASP A 150 4.65 -3.17 9.80
CA ASP A 150 5.06 -4.57 9.97
C ASP A 150 3.88 -5.57 10.07
N VAL A 151 2.88 -5.40 9.23
CA VAL A 151 1.71 -6.31 9.19
C VAL A 151 1.99 -7.61 8.41
N LEU A 152 3.11 -7.71 7.72
CA LEU A 152 3.55 -8.84 6.92
C LEU A 152 4.54 -9.77 7.65
N SER A 153 4.50 -9.81 8.99
CA SER A 153 5.33 -10.72 9.80
C SER A 153 6.82 -10.65 9.48
N GLY A 154 7.35 -9.44 9.38
CA GLY A 154 8.77 -9.15 9.16
C GLY A 154 9.17 -9.05 7.68
N TYR A 155 8.24 -9.18 6.74
CA TYR A 155 8.52 -8.87 5.33
C TYR A 155 8.40 -7.37 5.08
N SER A 156 9.36 -6.81 4.35
CA SER A 156 9.23 -5.52 3.67
C SER A 156 8.60 -5.73 2.29
N LEU A 157 7.90 -4.73 1.77
CA LEU A 157 7.21 -4.80 0.48
C LEU A 157 7.86 -3.85 -0.51
N LEU A 158 7.98 -4.26 -1.77
CA LEU A 158 8.20 -3.41 -2.91
C LEU A 158 7.10 -3.68 -3.94
N CYS A 159 6.66 -2.65 -4.65
CA CYS A 159 5.61 -2.71 -5.67
C CYS A 159 6.20 -2.54 -7.09
N HIS A 160 5.34 -2.64 -8.11
CA HIS A 160 5.68 -2.41 -9.53
C HIS A 160 6.66 -3.45 -10.14
N TYR A 161 6.59 -4.71 -9.70
CA TYR A 161 7.36 -5.77 -10.35
C TYR A 161 6.90 -5.92 -11.81
N ASN A 162 7.86 -5.93 -12.74
CA ASN A 162 7.67 -6.03 -14.20
C ASN A 162 6.92 -4.84 -14.88
N ASP A 163 6.67 -3.74 -14.18
CA ASP A 163 6.15 -2.52 -14.84
C ASP A 163 7.18 -1.95 -15.83
N ASN A 164 8.44 -1.90 -15.43
CA ASN A 164 9.54 -1.41 -16.26
C ASN A 164 10.78 -2.30 -16.11
N ILE A 165 11.26 -2.87 -17.23
CA ILE A 165 12.36 -3.84 -17.25
C ILE A 165 13.63 -3.29 -16.58
N VAL A 166 14.05 -2.06 -16.89
CA VAL A 166 15.28 -1.47 -16.34
C VAL A 166 15.15 -1.21 -14.85
N LYS A 167 14.01 -0.71 -14.41
CA LYS A 167 13.74 -0.52 -12.97
C LYS A 167 13.70 -1.85 -12.24
N THR A 168 13.03 -2.85 -12.80
CA THR A 168 12.93 -4.19 -12.25
C THR A 168 14.32 -4.81 -12.04
N GLU A 169 15.21 -4.74 -13.03
CA GLU A 169 16.58 -5.24 -12.91
C GLU A 169 17.38 -4.50 -11.82
N ASN A 170 17.29 -3.18 -11.76
CA ASN A 170 17.94 -2.37 -10.72
C ASN A 170 17.43 -2.74 -9.32
N ASN A 171 16.13 -2.89 -9.17
CA ASN A 171 15.51 -3.30 -7.92
C ASN A 171 15.92 -4.71 -7.50
N ILE A 172 15.94 -5.69 -8.43
CA ILE A 172 16.38 -7.05 -8.15
C ILE A 172 17.85 -7.04 -7.65
N ASN A 173 18.74 -6.32 -8.32
CA ASN A 173 20.14 -6.22 -7.92
C ASN A 173 20.29 -5.60 -6.53
N TYR A 174 19.52 -4.57 -6.22
CA TYR A 174 19.50 -3.95 -4.90
C TYR A 174 18.93 -4.90 -3.84
N LEU A 175 17.77 -5.51 -4.10
CA LEU A 175 17.06 -6.35 -3.14
C LEU A 175 17.83 -7.61 -2.75
N LYS A 176 18.67 -8.15 -3.64
CA LYS A 176 19.58 -9.25 -3.29
C LYS A 176 20.52 -8.86 -2.15
N GLY A 177 21.14 -7.68 -2.21
CA GLY A 177 21.98 -7.20 -1.12
C GLY A 177 21.18 -6.77 0.11
N TYR A 178 20.08 -6.08 -0.10
CA TYR A 178 19.21 -5.57 0.96
C TYR A 178 18.57 -6.69 1.81
N SER A 179 18.26 -7.83 1.19
CA SER A 179 17.60 -8.96 1.87
C SER A 179 18.52 -9.79 2.76
N ILE A 180 19.81 -9.45 2.88
CA ILE A 180 20.71 -10.12 3.84
C ILE A 180 20.21 -9.84 5.27
N GLY A 181 19.75 -10.90 5.98
CA GLY A 181 19.08 -10.78 7.28
C GLY A 181 17.69 -10.17 7.25
N ARG A 182 17.06 -10.03 6.07
CA ARG A 182 15.72 -9.47 5.86
C ARG A 182 14.92 -10.33 4.89
N LYS A 183 13.62 -10.05 4.86
CA LYS A 183 12.66 -10.68 3.94
C LYS A 183 11.96 -9.62 3.12
N VAL A 184 11.81 -9.83 1.83
CA VAL A 184 11.14 -8.88 0.93
C VAL A 184 10.21 -9.60 -0.02
N ILE A 185 9.04 -9.01 -0.23
CA ILE A 185 8.11 -9.35 -1.32
C ILE A 185 8.22 -8.25 -2.37
N TYR A 186 8.41 -8.62 -3.63
CA TYR A 186 8.35 -7.68 -4.75
C TYR A 186 7.13 -8.03 -5.60
N LEU A 187 6.07 -7.22 -5.49
CA LEU A 187 4.72 -7.48 -5.97
C LEU A 187 4.47 -6.80 -7.32
N PRO A 188 3.85 -7.49 -8.31
CA PRO A 188 3.44 -6.87 -9.57
C PRO A 188 2.25 -5.92 -9.37
N GLU A 189 2.02 -5.03 -10.33
CA GLU A 189 0.98 -4.01 -10.24
C GLU A 189 -0.43 -4.58 -10.13
N GLU A 190 -0.70 -5.66 -10.85
CA GLU A 190 -2.03 -6.28 -10.95
C GLU A 190 -2.44 -7.06 -9.71
N ASP A 191 -1.48 -7.40 -8.86
CA ASP A 191 -1.74 -8.28 -7.71
C ASP A 191 -1.90 -7.50 -6.41
N THR A 192 -2.68 -8.06 -5.51
CA THR A 192 -2.97 -7.49 -4.20
C THR A 192 -2.85 -8.56 -3.12
N ILE A 193 -2.05 -8.30 -2.09
CA ILE A 193 -2.05 -9.13 -0.87
C ILE A 193 -3.21 -8.67 0.00
N PHE A 194 -4.13 -9.58 0.31
CA PHE A 194 -5.22 -9.35 1.25
C PHE A 194 -4.93 -10.07 2.56
N ILE A 195 -4.99 -9.33 3.65
CA ILE A 195 -4.81 -9.84 5.01
C ILE A 195 -6.15 -9.73 5.73
N ASP A 196 -6.69 -10.85 6.21
CA ASP A 196 -7.84 -10.89 7.10
C ASP A 196 -7.46 -11.61 8.39
N SER A 197 -7.32 -10.85 9.45
CA SER A 197 -6.86 -11.35 10.75
C SER A 197 -5.48 -12.04 10.66
N ASN A 198 -5.44 -13.37 10.59
CA ASN A 198 -4.21 -14.17 10.45
C ASN A 198 -4.09 -14.82 9.08
N ASP A 199 -5.11 -14.71 8.24
CA ASP A 199 -5.13 -15.31 6.91
C ASP A 199 -4.56 -14.33 5.89
N ILE A 200 -3.71 -14.82 5.00
CA ILE A 200 -3.11 -14.04 3.92
C ILE A 200 -3.50 -14.70 2.60
N GLU A 201 -4.10 -13.92 1.72
CA GLU A 201 -4.53 -14.32 0.38
C GLU A 201 -3.87 -13.41 -0.66
N LEU A 202 -3.40 -13.98 -1.76
CA LEU A 202 -3.01 -13.22 -2.94
C LEU A 202 -4.21 -13.15 -3.90
N ILE A 203 -4.66 -11.94 -4.19
CA ILE A 203 -5.67 -11.65 -5.21
C ILE A 203 -4.92 -11.24 -6.47
N GLY A 204 -4.98 -12.09 -7.49
CA GLY A 204 -4.25 -11.94 -8.73
C GLY A 204 -3.67 -13.26 -9.19
N ASN A 205 -2.93 -13.25 -10.29
CA ASN A 205 -2.40 -14.47 -10.90
C ASN A 205 -1.01 -14.29 -11.50
N LYS A 206 -0.35 -13.20 -11.22
CA LYS A 206 1.00 -12.94 -11.71
C LYS A 206 2.04 -13.61 -10.82
N GLU A 207 3.20 -13.83 -11.37
CA GLU A 207 4.35 -14.21 -10.56
C GLU A 207 4.88 -13.01 -9.77
N TYR A 208 5.38 -13.26 -8.57
CA TYR A 208 6.04 -12.25 -7.74
C TYR A 208 7.36 -12.80 -7.20
N LEU A 209 8.20 -11.93 -6.67
CA LEU A 209 9.50 -12.33 -6.16
C LEU A 209 9.54 -12.30 -4.64
N LEU A 210 10.17 -13.33 -4.06
CA LEU A 210 10.56 -13.35 -2.65
C LEU A 210 12.08 -13.26 -2.54
N PHE A 211 12.55 -12.43 -1.61
CA PHE A 211 13.97 -12.34 -1.28
C PHE A 211 14.16 -12.64 0.20
N GLU A 212 15.14 -13.49 0.50
CA GLU A 212 15.56 -13.79 1.87
C GLU A 212 17.04 -14.18 1.88
N ASN A 213 17.82 -13.57 2.77
CA ASN A 213 19.26 -13.85 2.95
C ASN A 213 20.06 -13.80 1.63
N GLY A 214 19.76 -12.84 0.76
CA GLY A 214 20.43 -12.66 -0.54
C GLY A 214 19.94 -13.58 -1.66
N ASN A 215 19.07 -14.54 -1.35
CA ASN A 215 18.45 -15.43 -2.33
C ASN A 215 17.16 -14.83 -2.87
N MET A 216 16.88 -15.11 -4.13
CA MET A 216 15.65 -14.73 -4.82
C MET A 216 14.90 -15.97 -5.27
N GLN A 217 13.59 -15.98 -5.06
CA GLN A 217 12.69 -17.01 -5.53
C GLN A 217 11.57 -16.36 -6.35
N VAL A 218 11.24 -16.96 -7.50
CA VAL A 218 10.06 -16.61 -8.28
C VAL A 218 8.92 -17.48 -7.79
N ILE A 219 7.84 -16.84 -7.36
CA ILE A 219 6.64 -17.53 -6.90
C ILE A 219 5.59 -17.42 -8.01
N THR A 220 5.26 -18.56 -8.57
CA THR A 220 4.20 -18.68 -9.58
C THR A 220 2.89 -19.05 -8.89
N VAL A 221 1.84 -18.29 -9.14
CA VAL A 221 0.50 -18.56 -8.61
C VAL A 221 -0.14 -19.68 -9.45
N THR A 222 -0.35 -20.85 -8.84
CA THR A 222 -1.10 -21.93 -9.47
C THR A 222 -2.52 -21.95 -8.93
N GLU A 223 -3.51 -22.35 -9.76
CA GLU A 223 -4.93 -22.40 -9.38
C GLU A 223 -5.23 -23.25 -8.14
N ASN A 224 -4.28 -24.07 -7.70
CA ASN A 224 -4.43 -24.96 -6.54
C ASN A 224 -4.08 -24.29 -5.18
N ASN A 225 -3.67 -23.04 -5.17
CA ASN A 225 -3.30 -22.29 -3.94
C ASN A 225 -4.33 -21.19 -3.60
N ARG A 226 -5.56 -21.33 -4.06
CA ARG A 226 -6.68 -20.44 -3.72
C ARG A 226 -7.51 -20.96 -2.56
#